data_abfba32b8b3eb7c460f64cb6837e1a0e
#
_entry.id   abfba32b8b3eb7c460f64cb6837e1a0e
#
_cell.length_a   1.000
_cell.length_b   1.000
_cell.length_c   1.000
_cell.angle_alpha   90.00
_cell.angle_beta   90.00
_cell.angle_gamma   90.00
#
_symmetry.space_group_name_H-M   'P 1'
#
loop_
_entity.id
_entity.type
_entity.pdbx_description
1 polymer ?
#
loop_
_entity_poly.entity_id
_entity_poly.type
_entity_poly.pdbx_seq_one_letter_code
_entity_poly.pdbx_strand_id
1 'polypeptide(L)'
;MRRFDESFSPAVRNHVVLLTIARTTANASYRFAPPFLATIARGFDMSISQMGIALTVSELTGLASPLIGQRVDAMTRRQAMRLSLAGVGFGAILAAAAPNLAVFTLALILLGGSKVGFDVALSAWIADHVPWNKRSAVVGFTEISWALGMLVGVSSLGLVTAATNWRWSYALGAIAVLTFAWLVSNRLPVHDDVSHHHDEPTGGEHGVLLPGSWLAIASCFTLMGAIQCIFVTFGPFLEDTFGFSEAGLAAMGFSLGVAELLSSTSSARFTDLWGKQRSVARGAALMVPAALVIAGLGDRLVPALIGLVLVILGFEFAIVSLLPIGTQLVPGRRGRGMGLLLGAGTLGRAAVSIAATRLYDNHGVGPAAVGSALFATATALLILSHSRVNRGTRS
;
A
#
# COMPACT_ATOMS: atom_id res chain seq x y z
N MET A 1 -16.14 17.61 3.90
CA MET A 1 -16.44 16.40 3.11
C MET A 1 -17.66 16.69 2.24
N ARG A 2 -17.52 16.80 0.92
CA ARG A 2 -18.69 16.80 0.03
C ARG A 2 -19.34 15.41 0.16
N ARG A 3 -20.54 15.34 0.70
CA ARG A 3 -21.38 14.14 0.69
C ARG A 3 -21.57 13.75 -0.79
N PHE A 4 -21.52 12.47 -1.10
CA PHE A 4 -21.93 11.96 -2.38
C PHE A 4 -23.39 12.40 -2.59
N ASP A 5 -23.61 13.34 -3.48
CA ASP A 5 -24.90 13.95 -3.75
C ASP A 5 -25.80 13.04 -4.60
N GLU A 6 -26.96 13.52 -4.97
CA GLU A 6 -27.94 12.76 -5.79
C GLU A 6 -27.41 12.39 -7.19
N SER A 7 -26.28 12.96 -7.60
CA SER A 7 -25.65 12.63 -8.86
C SER A 7 -24.93 11.26 -8.86
N PHE A 8 -24.76 10.65 -7.67
CA PHE A 8 -24.23 9.29 -7.51
C PHE A 8 -25.37 8.29 -7.29
N SER A 9 -25.17 7.05 -7.76
CA SER A 9 -26.15 5.99 -7.57
C SER A 9 -26.44 5.75 -6.08
N PRO A 10 -27.65 5.31 -5.70
CA PRO A 10 -27.96 4.93 -4.31
C PRO A 10 -27.00 3.87 -3.77
N ALA A 11 -26.53 2.93 -4.60
CA ALA A 11 -25.55 1.92 -4.22
C ALA A 11 -24.25 2.58 -3.73
N VAL A 12 -23.71 3.56 -4.45
CA VAL A 12 -22.48 4.28 -4.04
C VAL A 12 -22.73 5.06 -2.76
N ARG A 13 -23.81 5.84 -2.68
CA ARG A 13 -24.11 6.67 -1.49
C ARG A 13 -24.25 5.84 -0.21
N ASN A 14 -24.86 4.66 -0.31
CA ASN A 14 -25.17 3.82 0.84
C ASN A 14 -24.02 2.92 1.27
N HIS A 15 -23.11 2.54 0.36
CA HIS A 15 -22.13 1.47 0.63
C HIS A 15 -20.66 1.94 0.58
N VAL A 16 -20.32 3.07 -0.07
CA VAL A 16 -18.93 3.50 -0.21
C VAL A 16 -18.23 3.72 1.14
N VAL A 17 -18.94 4.28 2.12
CA VAL A 17 -18.37 4.49 3.47
C VAL A 17 -18.10 3.15 4.16
N LEU A 18 -19.05 2.21 4.10
CA LEU A 18 -18.89 0.86 4.63
C LEU A 18 -17.67 0.17 4.02
N LEU A 19 -17.54 0.22 2.69
CA LEU A 19 -16.43 -0.40 1.96
C LEU A 19 -15.10 0.26 2.28
N THR A 20 -15.09 1.59 2.47
CA THR A 20 -13.88 2.33 2.87
C THR A 20 -13.42 1.93 4.28
N ILE A 21 -14.35 1.78 5.24
CA ILE A 21 -14.01 1.35 6.60
C ILE A 21 -13.56 -0.12 6.59
N ALA A 22 -14.24 -0.99 5.84
CA ALA A 22 -13.81 -2.37 5.65
C ALA A 22 -12.37 -2.47 5.10
N ARG A 23 -12.05 -1.63 4.09
CA ARG A 23 -10.69 -1.53 3.55
C ARG A 23 -9.70 -1.00 4.58
N THR A 24 -10.10 -0.06 5.44
CA THR A 24 -9.25 0.47 6.52
C THR A 24 -8.86 -0.62 7.50
N THR A 25 -9.81 -1.48 7.93
CA THR A 25 -9.50 -2.59 8.85
C THR A 25 -8.59 -3.64 8.19
N ALA A 26 -8.81 -3.95 6.92
CA ALA A 26 -7.93 -4.84 6.16
C ALA A 26 -6.52 -4.25 6.00
N ASN A 27 -6.40 -2.95 5.69
CA ASN A 27 -5.13 -2.23 5.61
C ASN A 27 -4.40 -2.22 6.96
N ALA A 28 -5.11 -2.03 8.07
CA ALA A 28 -4.53 -2.06 9.41
C ALA A 28 -3.86 -3.41 9.70
N SER A 29 -4.58 -4.51 9.47
CA SER A 29 -4.06 -5.86 9.70
C SER A 29 -2.89 -6.19 8.77
N TYR A 30 -2.95 -5.76 7.50
CA TYR A 30 -1.89 -5.97 6.53
C TYR A 30 -0.61 -5.19 6.85
N ARG A 31 -0.74 -3.95 7.33
CA ARG A 31 0.38 -3.03 7.58
C ARG A 31 0.94 -3.11 8.99
N PHE A 32 0.39 -3.99 9.84
CA PHE A 32 0.77 -4.08 11.26
C PHE A 32 2.19 -4.63 11.47
N ALA A 33 2.61 -5.64 10.69
CA ALA A 33 3.88 -6.33 10.92
C ALA A 33 5.13 -5.41 10.86
N PRO A 34 5.34 -4.55 9.85
CA PRO A 34 6.57 -3.78 9.72
C PRO A 34 6.88 -2.86 10.91
N PRO A 35 5.95 -2.06 11.46
CA PRO A 35 6.20 -1.22 12.64
C PRO A 35 6.60 -2.02 13.89
N PHE A 36 6.05 -3.23 14.05
CA PHE A 36 6.26 -4.10 15.22
C PHE A 36 7.15 -5.31 14.90
N LEU A 37 8.00 -5.18 13.87
CA LEU A 37 8.79 -6.29 13.36
C LEU A 37 9.73 -6.86 14.40
N ALA A 38 10.39 -6.03 15.19
CA ALA A 38 11.28 -6.46 16.26
C ALA A 38 10.52 -7.14 17.41
N THR A 39 9.38 -6.59 17.81
CA THR A 39 8.50 -7.20 18.82
C THR A 39 8.01 -8.59 18.39
N ILE A 40 7.63 -8.75 17.10
CA ILE A 40 7.20 -10.04 16.55
C ILE A 40 8.40 -11.00 16.45
N ALA A 41 9.55 -10.54 16.01
CA ALA A 41 10.78 -11.33 15.90
C ALA A 41 11.19 -11.91 17.27
N ARG A 42 11.19 -11.10 18.33
CA ARG A 42 11.43 -11.55 19.71
C ARG A 42 10.41 -12.61 20.15
N GLY A 43 9.15 -12.47 19.73
CA GLY A 43 8.10 -13.46 20.04
C GLY A 43 8.29 -14.84 19.41
N PHE A 44 9.21 -14.97 18.44
CA PHE A 44 9.60 -16.21 17.78
C PHE A 44 11.06 -16.60 18.02
N ASP A 45 11.83 -15.83 18.79
CA ASP A 45 13.29 -15.98 18.97
C ASP A 45 14.04 -15.94 17.62
N MET A 46 13.61 -15.02 16.72
CA MET A 46 14.13 -14.88 15.36
C MET A 46 14.81 -13.54 15.16
N SER A 47 15.74 -13.48 14.18
CA SER A 47 16.36 -12.22 13.76
C SER A 47 15.44 -11.40 12.85
N ILE A 48 15.74 -10.10 12.72
CA ILE A 48 15.02 -9.22 11.78
C ILE A 48 15.18 -9.70 10.33
N SER A 49 16.35 -10.25 9.97
CA SER A 49 16.60 -10.86 8.64
C SER A 49 15.67 -12.03 8.35
N GLN A 50 15.43 -12.90 9.33
CA GLN A 50 14.51 -14.04 9.16
C GLN A 50 13.08 -13.56 8.99
N MET A 51 12.68 -12.52 9.72
CA MET A 51 11.38 -11.87 9.51
C MET A 51 11.29 -11.21 8.13
N GLY A 52 12.40 -10.65 7.62
CA GLY A 52 12.50 -10.12 6.25
C GLY A 52 12.16 -11.14 5.18
N ILE A 53 12.54 -12.42 5.37
CA ILE A 53 12.14 -13.51 4.46
C ILE A 53 10.62 -13.69 4.47
N ALA A 54 10.00 -13.75 5.64
CA ALA A 54 8.54 -13.88 5.77
C ALA A 54 7.81 -12.73 5.06
N LEU A 55 8.28 -11.49 5.25
CA LEU A 55 7.73 -10.31 4.57
C LEU A 55 7.92 -10.39 3.05
N THR A 56 9.11 -10.78 2.57
CA THR A 56 9.37 -10.95 1.12
C THR A 56 8.41 -11.95 0.50
N VAL A 57 8.27 -13.12 1.11
CA VAL A 57 7.38 -14.18 0.60
C VAL A 57 5.93 -13.70 0.59
N SER A 58 5.49 -12.98 1.62
CA SER A 58 4.14 -12.40 1.66
C SER A 58 3.92 -11.34 0.57
N GLU A 59 4.89 -10.48 0.29
CA GLU A 59 4.80 -9.48 -0.78
C GLU A 59 4.69 -10.13 -2.17
N LEU A 60 5.35 -11.27 -2.41
CA LEU A 60 5.25 -12.01 -3.67
C LEU A 60 3.82 -12.47 -4.00
N THR A 61 2.91 -12.53 -3.02
CA THR A 61 1.49 -12.82 -3.28
C THR A 61 0.83 -11.80 -4.20
N GLY A 62 1.34 -10.57 -4.24
CA GLY A 62 0.90 -9.55 -5.19
C GLY A 62 1.06 -9.94 -6.65
N LEU A 63 2.01 -10.83 -6.99
CA LEU A 63 2.18 -11.37 -8.34
C LEU A 63 1.03 -12.31 -8.75
N ALA A 64 0.31 -12.88 -7.79
CA ALA A 64 -0.86 -13.69 -8.06
C ALA A 64 -2.12 -12.84 -8.38
N SER A 65 -2.02 -11.50 -8.34
CA SER A 65 -3.17 -10.62 -8.59
C SER A 65 -3.93 -10.89 -9.88
N PRO A 66 -3.32 -11.28 -11.03
CA PRO A 66 -4.08 -11.65 -12.23
C PRO A 66 -4.93 -12.91 -12.04
N LEU A 67 -4.42 -13.91 -11.32
CA LEU A 67 -5.16 -15.13 -11.00
C LEU A 67 -6.28 -14.87 -10.00
N ILE A 68 -6.02 -14.03 -9.02
CA ILE A 68 -7.02 -13.57 -8.04
C ILE A 68 -8.12 -12.79 -8.78
N GLY A 69 -7.76 -11.92 -9.73
CA GLY A 69 -8.71 -11.17 -10.56
C GLY A 69 -9.67 -12.07 -11.33
N GLN A 70 -9.15 -13.12 -11.98
CA GLN A 70 -9.99 -14.10 -12.69
C GLN A 70 -11.00 -14.78 -11.75
N ARG A 71 -10.61 -15.11 -10.51
CA ARG A 71 -11.52 -15.68 -9.51
C ARG A 71 -12.56 -14.68 -9.02
N VAL A 72 -12.15 -13.41 -8.83
CA VAL A 72 -13.07 -12.31 -8.48
C VAL A 72 -14.10 -12.07 -9.58
N ASP A 73 -13.70 -12.13 -10.84
CA ASP A 73 -14.62 -11.95 -11.99
C ASP A 73 -15.64 -13.10 -12.14
N ALA A 74 -15.29 -14.30 -11.68
CA ALA A 74 -16.19 -15.46 -11.66
C ALA A 74 -17.21 -15.46 -10.52
N MET A 75 -17.16 -14.45 -9.61
CA MET A 75 -18.02 -14.33 -8.44
C MET A 75 -18.85 -13.04 -8.50
N THR A 76 -19.96 -12.98 -7.73
CA THR A 76 -20.60 -11.69 -7.47
C THR A 76 -19.69 -10.80 -6.65
N ARG A 77 -19.74 -9.48 -6.84
CA ARG A 77 -18.90 -8.51 -6.13
C ARG A 77 -19.00 -8.66 -4.61
N ARG A 78 -20.24 -8.89 -4.11
CA ARG A 78 -20.50 -9.18 -2.71
C ARG A 78 -19.77 -10.44 -2.22
N GLN A 79 -19.84 -11.54 -2.98
CA GLN A 79 -19.16 -12.79 -2.62
C GLN A 79 -17.64 -12.61 -2.61
N ALA A 80 -17.08 -11.98 -3.65
CA ALA A 80 -15.64 -11.73 -3.76
C ALA A 80 -15.13 -10.89 -2.57
N MET A 81 -15.81 -9.77 -2.25
CA MET A 81 -15.43 -8.92 -1.12
C MET A 81 -15.56 -9.65 0.22
N ARG A 82 -16.66 -10.38 0.44
CA ARG A 82 -16.88 -11.14 1.67
C ARG A 82 -15.81 -12.19 1.89
N LEU A 83 -15.53 -13.00 0.86
CA LEU A 83 -14.53 -14.07 0.94
C LEU A 83 -13.12 -13.50 1.14
N SER A 84 -12.81 -12.41 0.46
CA SER A 84 -11.53 -11.72 0.62
C SER A 84 -11.36 -11.15 2.04
N LEU A 85 -12.36 -10.46 2.59
CA LEU A 85 -12.31 -9.98 3.97
C LEU A 85 -12.26 -11.15 4.97
N ALA A 86 -13.00 -12.22 4.74
CA ALA A 86 -12.91 -13.43 5.56
C ALA A 86 -11.50 -14.02 5.52
N GLY A 87 -10.88 -14.10 4.33
CA GLY A 87 -9.48 -14.56 4.19
C GLY A 87 -8.47 -13.66 4.93
N VAL A 88 -8.64 -12.33 4.90
CA VAL A 88 -7.83 -11.41 5.71
C VAL A 88 -8.02 -11.69 7.20
N GLY A 89 -9.27 -11.86 7.65
CA GLY A 89 -9.58 -12.16 9.05
C GLY A 89 -9.00 -13.51 9.51
N PHE A 90 -9.15 -14.56 8.69
CA PHE A 90 -8.54 -15.87 8.99
C PHE A 90 -7.00 -15.82 8.96
N GLY A 91 -6.41 -15.07 8.04
CA GLY A 91 -4.97 -14.79 8.04
C GLY A 91 -4.53 -14.12 9.33
N ALA A 92 -5.28 -13.14 9.82
CA ALA A 92 -4.99 -12.48 11.09
C ALA A 92 -5.17 -13.42 12.30
N ILE A 93 -6.19 -14.30 12.33
CA ILE A 93 -6.33 -15.35 13.36
C ILE A 93 -5.12 -16.28 13.33
N LEU A 94 -4.73 -16.73 12.14
CA LEU A 94 -3.58 -17.62 11.98
C LEU A 94 -2.29 -16.95 12.44
N ALA A 95 -2.10 -15.65 12.17
CA ALA A 95 -0.96 -14.88 12.66
C ALA A 95 -0.97 -14.78 14.19
N ALA A 96 -2.13 -14.50 14.81
CA ALA A 96 -2.28 -14.45 16.26
C ALA A 96 -1.96 -15.79 16.94
N ALA A 97 -2.35 -16.90 16.31
CA ALA A 97 -2.16 -18.25 16.83
C ALA A 97 -0.84 -18.90 16.37
N ALA A 98 -0.02 -18.25 15.56
CA ALA A 98 1.16 -18.84 14.94
C ALA A 98 2.17 -19.33 16.00
N PRO A 99 2.53 -20.62 16.01
CA PRO A 99 3.50 -21.16 16.96
C PRO A 99 4.95 -20.93 16.52
N ASN A 100 5.16 -20.66 15.22
CA ASN A 100 6.48 -20.47 14.63
C ASN A 100 6.42 -19.57 13.39
N LEU A 101 7.59 -19.16 12.91
CA LEU A 101 7.74 -18.27 11.75
C LEU A 101 7.11 -18.83 10.47
N ALA A 102 7.14 -20.14 10.24
CA ALA A 102 6.58 -20.74 9.03
C ALA A 102 5.06 -20.56 8.97
N VAL A 103 4.36 -20.82 10.08
CA VAL A 103 2.90 -20.59 10.19
C VAL A 103 2.58 -19.10 10.12
N PHE A 104 3.40 -18.25 10.72
CA PHE A 104 3.25 -16.80 10.62
C PHE A 104 3.43 -16.31 9.18
N THR A 105 4.41 -16.85 8.44
CA THR A 105 4.60 -16.54 7.02
C THR A 105 3.38 -16.96 6.19
N LEU A 106 2.83 -18.15 6.43
CA LEU A 106 1.61 -18.61 5.78
C LEU A 106 0.42 -17.68 6.10
N ALA A 107 0.32 -17.21 7.34
CA ALA A 107 -0.68 -16.22 7.74
C ALA A 107 -0.56 -14.91 6.97
N LEU A 108 0.66 -14.39 6.81
CA LEU A 108 0.91 -13.18 6.02
C LEU A 108 0.60 -13.37 4.53
N ILE A 109 0.92 -14.54 3.96
CA ILE A 109 0.55 -14.90 2.59
C ILE A 109 -0.97 -14.88 2.41
N LEU A 110 -1.70 -15.54 3.30
CA LEU A 110 -3.16 -15.58 3.26
C LEU A 110 -3.77 -14.17 3.41
N LEU A 111 -3.27 -13.41 4.38
CA LEU A 111 -3.71 -12.04 4.65
C LEU A 111 -3.44 -11.14 3.44
N GLY A 112 -2.22 -11.15 2.91
CA GLY A 112 -1.80 -10.33 1.77
C GLY A 112 -2.55 -10.69 0.49
N GLY A 113 -2.63 -11.97 0.14
CA GLY A 113 -3.35 -12.45 -1.04
C GLY A 113 -4.85 -12.14 -0.98
N SER A 114 -5.46 -12.33 0.19
CA SER A 114 -6.88 -12.00 0.41
C SER A 114 -7.12 -10.48 0.37
N LYS A 115 -6.20 -9.70 0.89
CA LYS A 115 -6.26 -8.22 0.79
C LYS A 115 -6.22 -7.76 -0.66
N VAL A 116 -5.37 -8.33 -1.49
CA VAL A 116 -5.35 -8.07 -2.95
C VAL A 116 -6.71 -8.43 -3.57
N GLY A 117 -7.29 -9.56 -3.18
CA GLY A 117 -8.63 -9.97 -3.65
C GLY A 117 -9.71 -8.95 -3.30
N PHE A 118 -9.67 -8.39 -2.09
CA PHE A 118 -10.60 -7.32 -1.69
C PHE A 118 -10.42 -6.05 -2.52
N ASP A 119 -9.18 -5.62 -2.76
CA ASP A 119 -8.90 -4.41 -3.54
C ASP A 119 -9.36 -4.55 -5.00
N VAL A 120 -9.14 -5.73 -5.58
CA VAL A 120 -9.63 -6.05 -6.94
C VAL A 120 -11.15 -6.04 -6.98
N ALA A 121 -11.81 -6.68 -6.01
CA ALA A 121 -13.27 -6.74 -5.94
C ALA A 121 -13.88 -5.34 -5.72
N LEU A 122 -13.28 -4.51 -4.87
CA LEU A 122 -13.71 -3.13 -4.64
C LEU A 122 -13.54 -2.27 -5.89
N SER A 123 -12.41 -2.39 -6.58
CA SER A 123 -12.15 -1.67 -7.84
C SER A 123 -13.15 -2.05 -8.92
N ALA A 124 -13.48 -3.34 -9.03
CA ALA A 124 -14.49 -3.84 -9.95
C ALA A 124 -15.88 -3.33 -9.56
N TRP A 125 -16.25 -3.35 -8.27
CA TRP A 125 -17.53 -2.80 -7.79
C TRP A 125 -17.66 -1.30 -8.12
N ILE A 126 -16.60 -0.52 -7.94
CA ILE A 126 -16.58 0.91 -8.31
C ILE A 126 -16.80 1.05 -9.84
N ALA A 127 -16.15 0.20 -10.64
CA ALA A 127 -16.30 0.22 -12.09
C ALA A 127 -17.74 -0.09 -12.54
N ASP A 128 -18.41 -1.01 -11.83
CA ASP A 128 -19.79 -1.43 -12.13
C ASP A 128 -20.82 -0.35 -11.74
N HIS A 129 -20.60 0.39 -10.63
CA HIS A 129 -21.62 1.30 -10.07
C HIS A 129 -21.36 2.79 -10.29
N VAL A 130 -20.16 3.16 -10.78
CA VAL A 130 -19.75 4.56 -10.92
C VAL A 130 -19.44 4.89 -12.38
N PRO A 131 -20.15 5.86 -13.00
CA PRO A 131 -19.83 6.33 -14.33
C PRO A 131 -18.37 6.80 -14.43
N TRP A 132 -17.77 6.59 -15.59
CA TRP A 132 -16.35 6.84 -15.83
C TRP A 132 -15.87 8.23 -15.38
N ASN A 133 -16.63 9.27 -15.67
CA ASN A 133 -16.31 10.67 -15.35
C ASN A 133 -16.31 10.98 -13.83
N LYS A 134 -16.88 10.11 -13.00
CA LYS A 134 -16.98 10.26 -11.54
C LYS A 134 -16.13 9.24 -10.76
N ARG A 135 -15.54 8.23 -11.41
CA ARG A 135 -14.78 7.16 -10.75
C ARG A 135 -13.61 7.69 -9.93
N SER A 136 -12.90 8.69 -10.42
CA SER A 136 -11.75 9.27 -9.70
C SER A 136 -12.12 9.82 -8.32
N ALA A 137 -13.31 10.38 -8.16
CA ALA A 137 -13.78 10.90 -6.87
C ALA A 137 -14.03 9.77 -5.87
N VAL A 138 -14.65 8.66 -6.32
CA VAL A 138 -14.94 7.50 -5.44
C VAL A 138 -13.67 6.73 -5.12
N VAL A 139 -12.79 6.50 -6.10
CA VAL A 139 -11.48 5.89 -5.88
C VAL A 139 -10.66 6.73 -4.90
N GLY A 140 -10.57 8.05 -5.10
CA GLY A 140 -9.86 8.94 -4.18
C GLY A 140 -10.42 8.90 -2.76
N PHE A 141 -11.74 8.75 -2.61
CA PHE A 141 -12.34 8.59 -1.29
C PHE A 141 -11.98 7.25 -0.65
N THR A 142 -12.01 6.15 -1.40
CA THR A 142 -11.64 4.83 -0.88
C THR A 142 -10.14 4.71 -0.60
N GLU A 143 -9.27 5.44 -1.31
CA GLU A 143 -7.83 5.48 -1.05
C GLU A 143 -7.47 6.14 0.29
N ILE A 144 -8.32 6.99 0.87
CA ILE A 144 -8.15 7.52 2.23
C ILE A 144 -8.00 6.37 3.26
N SER A 145 -8.60 5.20 2.98
CA SER A 145 -8.47 4.01 3.82
C SER A 145 -7.02 3.53 4.01
N TRP A 146 -6.12 3.87 3.08
CA TRP A 146 -4.70 3.53 3.21
C TRP A 146 -4.05 4.32 4.35
N ALA A 147 -4.20 5.65 4.35
CA ALA A 147 -3.71 6.51 5.42
C ALA A 147 -4.42 6.24 6.76
N LEU A 148 -5.76 6.03 6.75
CA LEU A 148 -6.51 5.68 7.95
C LEU A 148 -6.09 4.32 8.52
N GLY A 149 -5.68 3.39 7.67
CA GLY A 149 -5.13 2.10 8.10
C GLY A 149 -3.91 2.24 8.99
N MET A 150 -3.01 3.20 8.69
CA MET A 150 -1.85 3.53 9.53
C MET A 150 -2.27 4.41 10.71
N LEU A 151 -2.92 5.53 10.42
CA LEU A 151 -3.28 6.56 11.39
C LEU A 151 -4.12 6.04 12.56
N VAL A 152 -5.16 5.29 12.26
CA VAL A 152 -6.09 4.78 13.27
C VAL A 152 -5.86 3.30 13.50
N GLY A 153 -5.74 2.52 12.42
CA GLY A 153 -5.69 1.07 12.50
C GLY A 153 -4.44 0.55 13.17
N VAL A 154 -3.28 0.76 12.57
CA VAL A 154 -1.98 0.28 13.10
C VAL A 154 -1.68 0.90 14.46
N SER A 155 -2.01 2.19 14.65
CA SER A 155 -1.81 2.86 15.94
C SER A 155 -2.65 2.24 17.06
N SER A 156 -3.95 1.94 16.79
CA SER A 156 -4.79 1.26 17.78
C SER A 156 -4.29 -0.16 18.09
N LEU A 157 -3.90 -0.91 17.06
CA LEU A 157 -3.32 -2.25 17.24
C LEU A 157 -2.01 -2.19 18.02
N GLY A 158 -1.19 -1.16 17.80
CA GLY A 158 0.05 -0.92 18.55
C GLY A 158 -0.20 -0.64 20.04
N LEU A 159 -1.23 0.13 20.37
CA LEU A 159 -1.63 0.33 21.77
C LEU A 159 -2.09 -0.98 22.43
N VAL A 160 -2.78 -1.85 21.69
CA VAL A 160 -3.12 -3.20 22.18
C VAL A 160 -1.84 -4.03 22.39
N THR A 161 -0.87 -3.94 21.47
CA THR A 161 0.44 -4.60 21.66
C THR A 161 1.12 -4.15 22.93
N ALA A 162 1.15 -2.84 23.19
CA ALA A 162 1.75 -2.24 24.37
C ALA A 162 1.06 -2.68 25.70
N ALA A 163 -0.27 -2.84 25.66
CA ALA A 163 -1.05 -3.25 26.82
C ALA A 163 -1.03 -4.78 27.06
N THR A 164 -0.73 -5.56 26.03
CA THR A 164 -0.83 -7.03 26.06
C THR A 164 0.35 -7.71 25.35
N ASN A 165 0.18 -8.04 24.07
CA ASN A 165 1.22 -8.49 23.15
C ASN A 165 0.70 -8.43 21.70
N TRP A 166 1.61 -8.59 20.72
CA TRP A 166 1.29 -8.49 19.29
C TRP A 166 0.26 -9.52 18.78
N ARG A 167 0.10 -10.66 19.45
CA ARG A 167 -0.89 -11.69 19.07
C ARG A 167 -2.31 -11.18 19.28
N TRP A 168 -2.57 -10.47 20.39
CA TRP A 168 -3.87 -9.86 20.66
C TRP A 168 -4.20 -8.76 19.66
N SER A 169 -3.21 -8.06 19.14
CA SER A 169 -3.41 -7.07 18.06
C SER A 169 -3.91 -7.72 16.78
N TYR A 170 -3.31 -8.84 16.37
CA TYR A 170 -3.82 -9.60 15.24
C TYR A 170 -5.21 -10.20 15.53
N ALA A 171 -5.49 -10.69 16.73
CA ALA A 171 -6.80 -11.18 17.12
C ALA A 171 -7.88 -10.08 17.06
N LEU A 172 -7.57 -8.87 17.56
CA LEU A 172 -8.47 -7.71 17.45
C LEU A 172 -8.67 -7.29 15.98
N GLY A 173 -7.60 -7.26 15.21
CA GLY A 173 -7.64 -6.99 13.76
C GLY A 173 -8.54 -7.99 13.03
N ALA A 174 -8.45 -9.28 13.38
CA ALA A 174 -9.30 -10.33 12.85
C ALA A 174 -10.79 -10.10 13.20
N ILE A 175 -11.11 -9.78 14.45
CA ILE A 175 -12.46 -9.46 14.88
C ILE A 175 -13.02 -8.29 14.07
N ALA A 176 -12.24 -7.19 13.94
CA ALA A 176 -12.65 -6.03 13.18
C ALA A 176 -12.93 -6.39 11.71
N VAL A 177 -11.99 -7.06 11.03
CA VAL A 177 -12.15 -7.43 9.62
C VAL A 177 -13.31 -8.39 9.39
N LEU A 178 -13.48 -9.40 10.25
CA LEU A 178 -14.58 -10.36 10.14
C LEU A 178 -15.94 -9.71 10.41
N THR A 179 -16.01 -8.74 11.32
CA THR A 179 -17.21 -7.91 11.52
C THR A 179 -17.59 -7.18 10.23
N PHE A 180 -16.61 -6.59 9.54
CA PHE A 180 -16.88 -5.93 8.25
C PHE A 180 -17.15 -6.92 7.12
N ALA A 181 -16.57 -8.13 7.14
CA ALA A 181 -16.96 -9.21 6.22
C ALA A 181 -18.43 -9.57 6.36
N TRP A 182 -18.91 -9.68 7.61
CA TRP A 182 -20.32 -9.92 7.93
C TRP A 182 -21.21 -8.74 7.52
N LEU A 183 -20.81 -7.49 7.82
CA LEU A 183 -21.57 -6.30 7.42
C LEU A 183 -21.67 -6.17 5.89
N VAL A 184 -20.58 -6.38 5.15
CA VAL A 184 -20.58 -6.41 3.68
C VAL A 184 -21.51 -7.52 3.17
N SER A 185 -21.48 -8.70 3.80
CA SER A 185 -22.37 -9.80 3.45
C SER A 185 -23.86 -9.48 3.64
N ASN A 186 -24.20 -8.65 4.61
CA ASN A 186 -25.61 -8.38 4.95
C ASN A 186 -26.15 -7.08 4.35
N ARG A 187 -25.26 -6.15 3.97
CA ARG A 187 -25.68 -4.84 3.49
C ARG A 187 -25.58 -4.68 1.98
N LEU A 188 -24.62 -5.36 1.30
CA LEU A 188 -24.56 -5.31 -0.15
C LEU A 188 -25.68 -6.20 -0.77
N PRO A 189 -26.29 -5.78 -1.85
CA PRO A 189 -27.32 -6.57 -2.56
C PRO A 189 -26.74 -7.90 -3.08
N VAL A 190 -27.58 -8.92 -3.17
CA VAL A 190 -27.19 -10.27 -3.66
C VAL A 190 -27.09 -10.26 -5.20
N HIS A 191 -28.02 -9.57 -5.83
CA HIS A 191 -28.05 -9.36 -7.27
C HIS A 191 -27.71 -7.89 -7.50
N ASP A 192 -26.53 -7.65 -8.01
CA ASP A 192 -26.24 -6.35 -8.60
C ASP A 192 -26.92 -6.35 -9.96
N ASP A 193 -27.97 -5.53 -10.15
CA ASP A 193 -28.44 -5.14 -11.46
C ASP A 193 -27.33 -4.30 -12.10
N VAL A 194 -26.28 -5.01 -12.54
CA VAL A 194 -25.16 -4.40 -13.23
C VAL A 194 -25.64 -4.01 -14.62
N SER A 195 -26.01 -2.76 -14.78
CA SER A 195 -25.94 -2.18 -16.11
C SER A 195 -24.47 -2.22 -16.51
N HIS A 196 -24.10 -3.21 -17.31
CA HIS A 196 -22.78 -3.28 -17.93
C HIS A 196 -22.59 -2.01 -18.78
N HIS A 197 -22.13 -0.94 -18.14
CA HIS A 197 -21.61 0.22 -18.84
C HIS A 197 -20.26 -0.18 -19.43
N HIS A 198 -20.33 -0.97 -20.51
CA HIS A 198 -19.21 -1.19 -21.42
C HIS A 198 -18.92 0.09 -22.22
N ASP A 199 -18.73 1.20 -21.53
CA ASP A 199 -18.19 2.44 -22.11
C ASP A 199 -16.65 2.44 -21.96
N GLU A 200 -15.98 1.31 -22.15
CA GLU A 200 -14.61 1.37 -22.61
C GLU A 200 -14.65 1.60 -24.12
N PRO A 201 -13.97 2.64 -24.63
CA PRO A 201 -13.83 2.82 -26.06
C PRO A 201 -13.12 1.59 -26.62
N THR A 202 -13.88 0.64 -27.15
CA THR A 202 -13.39 -0.49 -27.94
C THR A 202 -13.04 0.03 -29.32
N GLY A 203 -11.93 0.71 -29.45
CA GLY A 203 -11.46 1.26 -30.70
C GLY A 203 -9.95 1.22 -30.82
N GLY A 204 -9.44 0.28 -31.60
CA GLY A 204 -8.08 0.33 -32.12
C GLY A 204 -7.17 -0.84 -31.72
N GLU A 205 -6.21 -1.16 -32.54
CA GLU A 205 -5.12 -2.17 -32.40
C GLU A 205 -4.27 -1.96 -31.13
N HIS A 206 -4.75 -2.47 -29.94
CA HIS A 206 -4.32 -1.89 -28.70
C HIS A 206 -4.11 -2.96 -27.62
N GLY A 207 -2.94 -3.12 -27.25
CA GLY A 207 -2.46 -4.04 -26.21
C GLY A 207 -0.96 -3.93 -26.03
N VAL A 208 -0.33 -3.02 -26.80
CA VAL A 208 1.13 -2.80 -26.77
C VAL A 208 1.45 -1.66 -25.83
N LEU A 209 2.51 -1.80 -25.06
CA LEU A 209 3.04 -0.74 -24.21
C LEU A 209 3.47 0.46 -25.07
N LEU A 210 3.11 1.66 -24.67
CA LEU A 210 3.61 2.89 -25.30
C LEU A 210 5.14 2.96 -25.20
N PRO A 211 5.82 3.60 -26.16
CA PRO A 211 7.26 3.85 -26.07
C PRO A 211 7.63 4.50 -24.73
N GLY A 212 8.67 4.00 -24.08
CA GLY A 212 9.13 4.50 -22.80
C GLY A 212 8.29 4.09 -21.58
N SER A 213 7.17 3.37 -21.71
CA SER A 213 6.34 2.92 -20.57
C SER A 213 7.13 2.09 -19.54
N TRP A 214 8.14 1.34 -19.97
CA TRP A 214 9.00 0.59 -19.07
C TRP A 214 9.74 1.48 -18.07
N LEU A 215 10.02 2.75 -18.41
CA LEU A 215 10.63 3.72 -17.49
C LEU A 215 9.68 4.07 -16.33
N ALA A 216 8.39 4.23 -16.61
CA ALA A 216 7.39 4.44 -15.57
C ALA A 216 7.20 3.17 -14.70
N ILE A 217 7.20 1.99 -15.32
CA ILE A 217 7.12 0.70 -14.61
C ILE A 217 8.35 0.53 -13.71
N ALA A 218 9.55 0.78 -14.23
CA ALA A 218 10.80 0.73 -13.46
C ALA A 218 10.83 1.80 -12.36
N SER A 219 10.24 2.99 -12.58
CA SER A 219 10.15 4.01 -11.53
C SER A 219 9.24 3.59 -10.38
N CYS A 220 8.19 2.80 -10.63
CA CYS A 220 7.36 2.23 -9.58
C CYS A 220 8.12 1.17 -8.77
N PHE A 221 8.87 0.28 -9.46
CA PHE A 221 9.75 -0.71 -8.81
C PHE A 221 10.73 -0.01 -7.86
N THR A 222 11.44 1.00 -8.34
CA THR A 222 12.44 1.71 -7.54
C THR A 222 11.80 2.55 -6.42
N LEU A 223 10.66 3.21 -6.66
CA LEU A 223 9.94 3.97 -5.63
C LEU A 223 9.48 3.07 -4.48
N MET A 224 8.89 1.92 -4.81
CA MET A 224 8.45 0.95 -3.82
C MET A 224 9.63 0.28 -3.11
N GLY A 225 10.76 0.07 -3.80
CA GLY A 225 12.01 -0.36 -3.17
C GLY A 225 12.56 0.69 -2.20
N ALA A 226 12.53 1.97 -2.58
CA ALA A 226 13.00 3.07 -1.74
C ALA A 226 12.26 3.12 -0.40
N ILE A 227 10.92 3.10 -0.44
CA ILE A 227 10.14 3.12 0.82
C ILE A 227 10.32 1.84 1.61
N GLN A 228 10.45 0.69 0.96
CA GLN A 228 10.57 -0.60 1.64
C GLN A 228 11.87 -0.69 2.46
N CYS A 229 12.99 -0.09 1.99
CA CYS A 229 14.22 0.01 2.76
C CYS A 229 14.00 0.58 4.16
N ILE A 230 13.15 1.61 4.25
CA ILE A 230 12.85 2.30 5.52
C ILE A 230 11.70 1.60 6.24
N PHE A 231 10.63 1.21 5.51
CA PHE A 231 9.39 0.74 6.12
C PHE A 231 9.54 -0.59 6.89
N VAL A 232 10.45 -1.47 6.46
CA VAL A 232 10.71 -2.73 7.18
C VAL A 232 11.72 -2.59 8.31
N THR A 233 12.44 -1.47 8.39
CA THR A 233 13.51 -1.27 9.37
C THR A 233 13.19 -0.20 10.42
N PHE A 234 12.22 0.69 10.18
CA PHE A 234 11.99 1.82 11.08
C PHE A 234 11.52 1.42 12.48
N GLY A 235 10.71 0.37 12.60
CA GLY A 235 10.27 -0.13 13.91
C GLY A 235 11.45 -0.63 14.75
N PRO A 236 12.20 -1.65 14.27
CA PRO A 236 13.44 -2.08 14.91
C PRO A 236 14.41 -0.92 15.19
N PHE A 237 14.60 -0.02 14.23
CA PHE A 237 15.48 1.14 14.39
C PHE A 237 15.08 2.04 15.56
N LEU A 238 13.80 2.36 15.72
CA LEU A 238 13.33 3.19 16.82
C LEU A 238 13.41 2.46 18.17
N GLU A 239 13.17 1.14 18.20
CA GLU A 239 13.33 0.32 19.40
C GLU A 239 14.81 0.24 19.82
N ASP A 240 15.68 -0.21 18.89
CA ASP A 240 17.08 -0.52 19.21
C ASP A 240 17.90 0.74 19.49
N THR A 241 17.66 1.84 18.78
CA THR A 241 18.47 3.07 18.87
C THR A 241 17.97 4.00 19.98
N PHE A 242 16.65 4.10 20.16
CA PHE A 242 16.07 5.10 21.06
C PHE A 242 15.23 4.48 22.20
N GLY A 243 15.12 3.17 22.26
CA GLY A 243 14.34 2.49 23.29
C GLY A 243 12.83 2.73 23.19
N PHE A 244 12.30 2.91 21.97
CA PHE A 244 10.85 3.10 21.80
C PHE A 244 10.11 1.86 22.28
N SER A 245 9.12 2.09 23.15
CA SER A 245 8.15 1.06 23.52
C SER A 245 7.13 0.86 22.37
N GLU A 246 6.35 -0.19 22.47
CA GLU A 246 5.25 -0.46 21.52
C GLU A 246 4.26 0.72 21.46
N ALA A 247 4.02 1.42 22.56
CA ALA A 247 3.21 2.65 22.58
C ALA A 247 3.89 3.80 21.82
N GLY A 248 5.22 3.91 21.91
CA GLY A 248 6.02 4.86 21.13
C GLY A 248 5.92 4.56 19.63
N LEU A 249 6.02 3.29 19.25
CA LEU A 249 5.83 2.84 17.85
C LEU A 249 4.40 3.10 17.35
N ALA A 250 3.38 2.91 18.19
CA ALA A 250 2.00 3.27 17.87
C ALA A 250 1.84 4.77 17.61
N ALA A 251 2.46 5.62 18.44
CA ALA A 251 2.47 7.07 18.24
C ALA A 251 3.21 7.47 16.95
N MET A 252 4.31 6.78 16.63
CA MET A 252 5.00 6.98 15.36
C MET A 252 4.12 6.55 14.18
N GLY A 253 3.44 5.41 14.26
CA GLY A 253 2.46 4.97 13.26
C GLY A 253 1.37 6.01 13.03
N PHE A 254 0.85 6.63 14.10
CA PHE A 254 -0.11 7.74 14.01
C PHE A 254 0.50 8.93 13.25
N SER A 255 1.73 9.33 13.58
CA SER A 255 2.42 10.46 12.95
C SER A 255 2.67 10.20 11.46
N LEU A 256 3.09 8.99 11.09
CA LEU A 256 3.25 8.57 9.70
C LEU A 256 1.91 8.56 8.95
N GLY A 257 0.84 8.10 9.58
CA GLY A 257 -0.51 8.13 9.01
C GLY A 257 -1.01 9.56 8.76
N VAL A 258 -0.72 10.52 9.67
CA VAL A 258 -0.97 11.96 9.42
C VAL A 258 -0.18 12.44 8.20
N ALA A 259 1.10 12.09 8.11
CA ALA A 259 1.95 12.47 6.98
C ALA A 259 1.42 11.89 5.65
N GLU A 260 1.00 10.63 5.62
CA GLU A 260 0.36 10.00 4.45
C GLU A 260 -0.89 10.77 4.02
N LEU A 261 -1.79 11.08 4.97
CA LEU A 261 -3.04 11.79 4.68
C LEU A 261 -2.81 13.21 4.14
N LEU A 262 -1.88 13.94 4.74
CA LEU A 262 -1.50 15.27 4.28
C LEU A 262 -0.87 15.22 2.89
N SER A 263 -0.01 14.25 2.64
CA SER A 263 0.69 14.08 1.37
C SER A 263 -0.26 13.67 0.25
N SER A 264 -1.14 12.69 0.48
CA SER A 264 -2.16 12.27 -0.50
C SER A 264 -3.09 13.40 -0.89
N THR A 265 -3.54 14.20 0.11
CA THR A 265 -4.42 15.36 -0.13
C THR A 265 -3.69 16.45 -0.92
N SER A 266 -2.43 16.71 -0.58
CA SER A 266 -1.57 17.67 -1.29
C SER A 266 -1.29 17.22 -2.72
N SER A 267 -1.01 15.93 -2.92
CA SER A 267 -0.78 15.36 -4.25
C SER A 267 -1.99 15.57 -5.17
N ALA A 268 -3.20 15.31 -4.67
CA ALA A 268 -4.43 15.52 -5.45
C ALA A 268 -4.58 16.96 -5.98
N ARG A 269 -4.02 17.94 -5.27
CA ARG A 269 -4.06 19.36 -5.66
C ARG A 269 -2.88 19.77 -6.56
N PHE A 270 -1.67 19.36 -6.22
CA PHE A 270 -0.46 19.86 -6.85
C PHE A 270 -0.04 19.06 -8.09
N THR A 271 -0.47 17.80 -8.22
CA THR A 271 -0.11 16.95 -9.36
C THR A 271 -0.62 17.51 -10.68
N ASP A 272 -1.83 18.08 -10.69
CA ASP A 272 -2.39 18.70 -11.89
C ASP A 272 -1.68 20.03 -12.25
N LEU A 273 -1.25 20.81 -11.23
CA LEU A 273 -0.52 22.07 -11.43
C LEU A 273 0.90 21.85 -11.94
N TRP A 274 1.61 20.86 -11.42
CA TRP A 274 3.04 20.65 -11.72
C TRP A 274 3.27 19.64 -12.84
N GLY A 275 2.25 18.87 -13.18
CA GLY A 275 2.32 17.73 -14.09
C GLY A 275 2.79 16.45 -13.39
N LYS A 276 2.19 15.33 -13.78
CA LYS A 276 2.31 14.03 -13.10
C LYS A 276 3.77 13.58 -12.91
N GLN A 277 4.57 13.57 -13.99
CA GLN A 277 5.96 13.12 -13.95
C GLN A 277 6.84 14.00 -13.05
N ARG A 278 6.64 15.34 -13.09
CA ARG A 278 7.38 16.26 -12.23
C ARG A 278 7.01 16.11 -10.77
N SER A 279 5.74 15.80 -10.50
CA SER A 279 5.25 15.54 -9.13
C SER A 279 5.88 14.29 -8.55
N VAL A 280 5.91 13.19 -9.32
CA VAL A 280 6.62 11.96 -8.91
C VAL A 280 8.10 12.25 -8.64
N ALA A 281 8.78 12.96 -9.56
CA ALA A 281 10.19 13.28 -9.39
C ALA A 281 10.46 14.15 -8.15
N ARG A 282 9.59 15.12 -7.82
CA ARG A 282 9.71 15.96 -6.62
C ARG A 282 9.50 15.17 -5.33
N GLY A 283 8.48 14.29 -5.30
CA GLY A 283 8.27 13.40 -4.15
C GLY A 283 9.47 12.48 -3.92
N ALA A 284 9.98 11.84 -4.98
CA ALA A 284 11.18 11.01 -4.90
C ALA A 284 12.43 11.83 -4.51
N ALA A 285 12.59 13.04 -5.04
CA ALA A 285 13.71 13.93 -4.69
C ALA A 285 13.68 14.37 -3.21
N LEU A 286 12.48 14.52 -2.60
CA LEU A 286 12.36 14.79 -1.16
C LEU A 286 12.83 13.61 -0.32
N MET A 287 12.61 12.38 -0.78
CA MET A 287 13.06 11.18 -0.06
C MET A 287 14.59 11.10 0.04
N VAL A 288 15.34 11.62 -0.95
CA VAL A 288 16.81 11.52 -0.99
C VAL A 288 17.47 12.18 0.22
N PRO A 289 17.34 13.51 0.46
CA PRO A 289 17.95 14.14 1.62
C PRO A 289 17.35 13.60 2.94
N ALA A 290 16.07 13.25 2.96
CA ALA A 290 15.44 12.69 4.15
C ALA A 290 16.06 11.33 4.55
N ALA A 291 16.30 10.44 3.59
CA ALA A 291 16.96 9.17 3.83
C ALA A 291 18.46 9.36 4.19
N LEU A 292 19.16 10.32 3.57
CA LEU A 292 20.53 10.64 3.93
C LEU A 292 20.65 11.25 5.35
N VAL A 293 19.66 12.00 5.80
CA VAL A 293 19.58 12.46 7.22
C VAL A 293 19.46 11.25 8.16
N ILE A 294 18.64 10.26 7.84
CA ILE A 294 18.57 9.02 8.62
C ILE A 294 19.93 8.29 8.60
N ALA A 295 20.58 8.22 7.44
CA ALA A 295 21.86 7.52 7.31
C ALA A 295 23.01 8.17 8.09
N GLY A 296 23.06 9.51 8.12
CA GLY A 296 24.19 10.25 8.72
C GLY A 296 23.93 10.81 10.10
N LEU A 297 22.67 11.01 10.49
CA LEU A 297 22.26 11.61 11.78
C LEU A 297 21.20 10.75 12.48
N GLY A 298 21.06 9.48 12.10
CA GLY A 298 20.07 8.56 12.66
C GLY A 298 20.33 8.17 14.13
N ASP A 299 21.50 8.48 14.67
CA ASP A 299 21.82 8.38 16.09
C ASP A 299 21.14 9.45 16.97
N ARG A 300 20.57 10.49 16.34
CA ARG A 300 19.87 11.60 17.00
C ARG A 300 18.37 11.50 16.77
N LEU A 301 17.59 11.51 17.85
CA LEU A 301 16.14 11.29 17.80
C LEU A 301 15.43 12.26 16.86
N VAL A 302 15.65 13.56 16.98
CA VAL A 302 14.92 14.57 16.20
C VAL A 302 15.21 14.46 14.70
N PRO A 303 16.47 14.40 14.22
CA PRO A 303 16.76 14.15 12.81
C PRO A 303 16.18 12.84 12.29
N ALA A 304 16.25 11.76 13.07
CA ALA A 304 15.69 10.46 12.71
C ALA A 304 14.18 10.54 12.47
N LEU A 305 13.42 11.13 13.40
CA LEU A 305 11.96 11.29 13.27
C LEU A 305 11.59 12.20 12.10
N ILE A 306 12.29 13.31 11.91
CA ILE A 306 12.07 14.21 10.77
C ILE A 306 12.36 13.47 9.46
N GLY A 307 13.46 12.74 9.39
CA GLY A 307 13.81 11.93 8.22
C GLY A 307 12.73 10.91 7.86
N LEU A 308 12.23 10.17 8.85
CA LEU A 308 11.15 9.19 8.66
C LEU A 308 9.87 9.84 8.13
N VAL A 309 9.43 10.95 8.73
CA VAL A 309 8.23 11.67 8.28
C VAL A 309 8.41 12.20 6.86
N LEU A 310 9.57 12.78 6.53
CA LEU A 310 9.82 13.32 5.19
C LEU A 310 9.95 12.24 4.11
N VAL A 311 10.51 11.06 4.45
CA VAL A 311 10.53 9.91 3.52
C VAL A 311 9.11 9.48 3.19
N ILE A 312 8.23 9.34 4.19
CA ILE A 312 6.81 8.96 3.98
C ILE A 312 6.07 10.04 3.19
N LEU A 313 6.25 11.32 3.52
CA LEU A 313 5.65 12.44 2.76
C LEU A 313 6.07 12.39 1.28
N GLY A 314 7.36 12.24 1.01
CA GLY A 314 7.91 12.16 -0.34
C GLY A 314 7.38 10.95 -1.10
N PHE A 315 7.38 9.79 -0.47
CA PHE A 315 6.86 8.55 -1.04
C PHE A 315 5.39 8.65 -1.41
N GLU A 316 4.55 9.04 -0.47
CA GLU A 316 3.10 9.10 -0.66
C GLU A 316 2.73 10.12 -1.75
N PHE A 317 3.42 11.28 -1.77
CA PHE A 317 3.24 12.27 -2.83
C PHE A 317 3.62 11.70 -4.20
N ALA A 318 4.73 10.95 -4.28
CA ALA A 318 5.20 10.35 -5.51
C ALA A 318 4.27 9.24 -6.01
N ILE A 319 3.86 8.31 -5.14
CA ILE A 319 3.03 7.17 -5.55
C ILE A 319 1.64 7.61 -6.01
N VAL A 320 0.98 8.51 -5.29
CA VAL A 320 -0.33 9.05 -5.69
C VAL A 320 -0.24 9.78 -7.03
N SER A 321 0.86 10.50 -7.28
CA SER A 321 1.10 11.15 -8.58
C SER A 321 1.43 10.17 -9.71
N LEU A 322 1.97 8.98 -9.37
CA LEU A 322 2.38 7.94 -10.33
C LEU A 322 1.19 7.09 -10.82
N LEU A 323 0.20 6.83 -9.97
CA LEU A 323 -0.97 5.98 -10.32
C LEU A 323 -1.69 6.42 -11.60
N PRO A 324 -1.98 7.71 -11.83
CA PRO A 324 -2.60 8.14 -13.09
C PRO A 324 -1.74 7.91 -14.34
N ILE A 325 -0.41 7.80 -14.20
CA ILE A 325 0.48 7.44 -15.31
C ILE A 325 0.27 5.97 -15.67
N GLY A 326 0.12 5.10 -14.67
CA GLY A 326 -0.14 3.67 -14.85
C GLY A 326 -1.32 3.37 -15.76
N THR A 327 -2.41 4.14 -15.63
CA THR A 327 -3.62 3.97 -16.47
C THR A 327 -3.42 4.34 -17.95
N GLN A 328 -2.32 5.01 -18.30
CA GLN A 328 -2.01 5.49 -19.64
C GLN A 328 -0.93 4.65 -20.35
N LEU A 329 -0.31 3.67 -19.68
CA LEU A 329 0.81 2.90 -20.23
C LEU A 329 0.41 1.99 -21.40
N VAL A 330 -0.84 1.51 -21.41
CA VAL A 330 -1.39 0.63 -22.43
C VAL A 330 -2.68 1.25 -22.97
N PRO A 331 -2.67 1.84 -24.18
CA PRO A 331 -3.87 2.41 -24.78
C PRO A 331 -5.00 1.38 -24.88
N GLY A 332 -6.22 1.80 -24.52
CA GLY A 332 -7.41 0.94 -24.52
C GLY A 332 -7.45 -0.16 -23.45
N ARG A 333 -6.38 -0.37 -22.69
CA ARG A 333 -6.31 -1.41 -21.63
C ARG A 333 -5.73 -0.85 -20.33
N ARG A 334 -6.44 0.09 -19.71
CA ARG A 334 -5.99 0.81 -18.50
C ARG A 334 -5.67 -0.10 -17.32
N GLY A 335 -6.49 -1.14 -17.11
CA GLY A 335 -6.25 -2.13 -16.06
C GLY A 335 -4.94 -2.90 -16.23
N ARG A 336 -4.58 -3.23 -17.51
CA ARG A 336 -3.29 -3.89 -17.80
C ARG A 336 -2.10 -2.98 -17.48
N GLY A 337 -2.18 -1.70 -17.84
CA GLY A 337 -1.15 -0.71 -17.53
C GLY A 337 -0.96 -0.55 -16.01
N MET A 338 -2.05 -0.42 -15.28
CA MET A 338 -2.03 -0.33 -13.80
C MET A 338 -1.50 -1.62 -13.17
N GLY A 339 -1.91 -2.79 -13.66
CA GLY A 339 -1.43 -4.09 -13.18
C GLY A 339 0.08 -4.25 -13.35
N LEU A 340 0.63 -3.84 -14.50
CA LEU A 340 2.08 -3.86 -14.74
C LEU A 340 2.82 -2.90 -13.79
N LEU A 341 2.27 -1.69 -13.59
CA LEU A 341 2.87 -0.70 -12.70
C LEU A 341 2.91 -1.21 -11.25
N LEU A 342 1.78 -1.64 -10.71
CA LEU A 342 1.67 -2.11 -9.34
C LEU A 342 2.39 -3.44 -9.11
N GLY A 343 2.38 -4.34 -10.10
CA GLY A 343 3.15 -5.58 -10.05
C GLY A 343 4.65 -5.33 -9.96
N ALA A 344 5.18 -4.37 -10.74
CA ALA A 344 6.58 -3.94 -10.60
C ALA A 344 6.88 -3.34 -9.22
N GLY A 345 5.95 -2.54 -8.68
CA GLY A 345 6.08 -2.01 -7.32
C GLY A 345 6.15 -3.11 -6.26
N THR A 346 5.28 -4.12 -6.35
CA THR A 346 5.29 -5.28 -5.46
C THR A 346 6.61 -6.05 -5.54
N LEU A 347 7.13 -6.24 -6.76
CA LEU A 347 8.46 -6.85 -6.96
C LEU A 347 9.58 -6.00 -6.32
N GLY A 348 9.50 -4.67 -6.43
CA GLY A 348 10.46 -3.76 -5.80
C GLY A 348 10.47 -3.92 -4.27
N ARG A 349 9.30 -4.00 -3.65
CA ARG A 349 9.17 -4.26 -2.21
C ARG A 349 9.73 -5.63 -1.83
N ALA A 350 9.34 -6.68 -2.54
CA ALA A 350 9.80 -8.04 -2.29
C ALA A 350 11.34 -8.15 -2.40
N ALA A 351 11.91 -7.62 -3.47
CA ALA A 351 13.36 -7.69 -3.71
C ALA A 351 14.18 -6.99 -2.61
N VAL A 352 13.64 -5.91 -2.04
CA VAL A 352 14.35 -5.08 -1.07
C VAL A 352 14.17 -5.57 0.37
N SER A 353 13.05 -6.21 0.71
CA SER A 353 12.75 -6.60 2.11
C SER A 353 13.84 -7.43 2.76
N ILE A 354 14.33 -8.48 2.09
CA ILE A 354 15.42 -9.33 2.62
C ILE A 354 16.73 -8.52 2.72
N ALA A 355 17.05 -7.74 1.68
CA ALA A 355 18.29 -6.98 1.65
C ALA A 355 18.32 -5.92 2.75
N ALA A 356 17.23 -5.16 2.92
CA ALA A 356 17.12 -4.11 3.92
C ALA A 356 17.20 -4.67 5.35
N THR A 357 16.50 -5.78 5.63
CA THR A 357 16.55 -6.40 6.97
C THR A 357 17.90 -7.01 7.29
N ARG A 358 18.58 -7.63 6.31
CA ARG A 358 19.95 -8.14 6.50
C ARG A 358 20.98 -7.02 6.73
N LEU A 359 20.85 -5.94 5.95
CA LEU A 359 21.71 -4.76 6.14
C LEU A 359 21.49 -4.14 7.52
N TYR A 360 20.24 -4.10 7.97
CA TYR A 360 19.88 -3.60 9.28
C TYR A 360 20.48 -4.47 10.41
N ASP A 361 20.29 -5.79 10.36
CA ASP A 361 20.84 -6.72 11.38
C ASP A 361 22.36 -6.60 11.53
N ASN A 362 23.08 -6.36 10.43
CA ASN A 362 24.55 -6.35 10.45
C ASN A 362 25.15 -4.95 10.68
N HIS A 363 24.47 -3.88 10.28
CA HIS A 363 25.07 -2.54 10.19
C HIS A 363 24.13 -1.42 10.68
N GLY A 364 22.96 -1.75 11.23
CA GLY A 364 21.95 -0.77 11.61
C GLY A 364 21.24 -0.13 10.41
N VAL A 365 20.52 0.99 10.67
CA VAL A 365 19.65 1.64 9.70
C VAL A 365 20.40 2.33 8.54
N GLY A 366 21.65 2.75 8.75
CA GLY A 366 22.43 3.56 7.81
C GLY A 366 22.44 3.00 6.39
N PRO A 367 22.90 1.76 6.14
CA PRO A 367 22.95 1.19 4.79
C PRO A 367 21.56 1.04 4.14
N ALA A 368 20.53 0.71 4.90
CA ALA A 368 19.16 0.65 4.39
C ALA A 368 18.66 2.04 3.97
N ALA A 369 18.99 3.09 4.73
CA ALA A 369 18.66 4.46 4.41
C ALA A 369 19.42 4.97 3.16
N VAL A 370 20.70 4.62 3.00
CA VAL A 370 21.44 4.89 1.75
C VAL A 370 20.79 4.17 0.57
N GLY A 371 20.38 2.92 0.73
CA GLY A 371 19.63 2.16 -0.27
C GLY A 371 18.34 2.89 -0.68
N SER A 372 17.58 3.39 0.29
CA SER A 372 16.40 4.21 0.04
C SER A 372 16.72 5.45 -0.81
N ALA A 373 17.78 6.18 -0.47
CA ALA A 373 18.21 7.36 -1.24
C ALA A 373 18.60 7.02 -2.68
N LEU A 374 19.32 5.90 -2.89
CA LEU A 374 19.72 5.43 -4.23
C LEU A 374 18.50 5.07 -5.08
N PHE A 375 17.57 4.29 -4.53
CA PHE A 375 16.33 3.91 -5.20
C PHE A 375 15.43 5.13 -5.49
N ALA A 376 15.32 6.08 -4.57
CA ALA A 376 14.57 7.31 -4.77
C ALA A 376 15.20 8.18 -5.87
N THR A 377 16.53 8.27 -5.92
CA THR A 377 17.26 8.94 -7.00
C THR A 377 16.98 8.28 -8.34
N ALA A 378 17.06 6.94 -8.42
CA ALA A 378 16.72 6.18 -9.61
C ALA A 378 15.28 6.45 -10.06
N THR A 379 14.33 6.51 -9.12
CA THR A 379 12.92 6.85 -9.41
C THR A 379 12.81 8.21 -10.09
N ALA A 380 13.45 9.24 -9.53
CA ALA A 380 13.41 10.60 -10.09
C ALA A 380 13.99 10.65 -11.50
N LEU A 381 15.12 9.98 -11.74
CA LEU A 381 15.76 9.93 -13.05
C LEU A 381 14.92 9.17 -14.09
N LEU A 382 14.37 8.00 -13.73
CA LEU A 382 13.55 7.17 -14.61
C LEU A 382 12.29 7.91 -15.04
N ILE A 383 11.56 8.53 -14.12
CA ILE A 383 10.32 9.21 -14.44
C ILE A 383 10.52 10.50 -15.25
N LEU A 384 11.64 11.21 -15.03
CA LEU A 384 12.01 12.36 -15.85
C LEU A 384 12.43 11.93 -17.26
N SER A 385 13.11 10.80 -17.41
CA SER A 385 13.45 10.21 -18.71
C SER A 385 12.17 9.78 -19.46
N HIS A 386 11.21 9.16 -18.76
CA HIS A 386 9.89 8.86 -19.34
C HIS A 386 9.22 10.12 -19.90
N SER A 387 9.30 11.24 -19.19
CA SER A 387 8.70 12.50 -19.65
C SER A 387 9.36 13.06 -20.92
N ARG A 388 10.66 12.81 -21.13
CA ARG A 388 11.40 13.25 -22.33
C ARG A 388 11.02 12.40 -23.56
N VAL A 389 10.99 11.08 -23.39
CA VAL A 389 10.59 10.16 -24.47
C VAL A 389 9.17 10.49 -24.97
N ASN A 390 8.21 10.69 -24.08
CA ASN A 390 6.83 11.00 -24.46
C ASN A 390 6.66 12.38 -25.12
N ARG A 391 7.57 13.33 -24.96
CA ARG A 391 7.53 14.60 -25.68
C ARG A 391 8.09 14.45 -27.11
N GLY A 392 9.15 13.66 -27.29
CA GLY A 392 9.74 13.42 -28.60
C GLY A 392 8.85 12.62 -29.55
N THR A 393 7.87 11.87 -29.05
CA THR A 393 6.90 11.12 -29.87
C THR A 393 5.66 11.93 -30.23
N ARG A 394 5.48 13.14 -29.69
CA ARG A 394 4.35 14.04 -29.96
C ARG A 394 4.73 15.24 -30.87
N SER A 395 6.02 15.43 -31.13
CA SER A 395 6.57 16.37 -32.13
C SER A 395 6.78 15.66 -33.45
#